data_7005312ddd5c6e5ca14c1e7b1314cdd7
#
_entry.id   7005312ddd5c6e5ca14c1e7b1314cdd7
#
_cell.length_a   1.000
_cell.length_b   1.000
_cell.length_c   1.000
_cell.angle_alpha   90.00
_cell.angle_beta   90.00
_cell.angle_gamma   90.00
#
_symmetry.space_group_name_H-M   'P 1'
#
loop_
_entity.id
_entity.type
_entity.pdbx_description
1 polymer ?
#
loop_
_entity_poly.entity_id
_entity_poly.type
_entity_poly.pdbx_seq_one_letter_code
_entity_poly.pdbx_strand_id
1 'polypeptide(L)'
;MQYFSIFFLSLVISGFIWAKKPNFVFLVSEDNSIHYLKHYGAKFGSMPNVEKMASQGLTFNHAFSNGPVCSVARSTLALGIWAPRVGVQYHRKAEAVTLPKGVLPWSVILRNAGYYCANNSKQDYNFIIKGINAWDQSSKKASWRNRPNKDMPFFYMQSMGQSHESSLHFKEALMEEEKTLTPMESVNLHPYHPDTPT
;
A
#
# COMPACT_ATOMS: atom_id res chain seq x y z
N MET A 1 -22.21 65.33 -32.61
CA MET A 1 -21.18 64.67 -31.83
C MET A 1 -21.74 63.27 -31.45
N GLN A 2 -21.39 62.20 -32.20
CA GLN A 2 -21.83 60.86 -31.93
C GLN A 2 -20.71 60.14 -31.19
N TYR A 3 -20.99 59.65 -29.99
CA TYR A 3 -20.07 58.83 -29.21
C TYR A 3 -20.25 57.36 -29.63
N PHE A 4 -19.22 56.82 -30.25
CA PHE A 4 -19.13 55.38 -30.53
C PHE A 4 -18.62 54.66 -29.27
N SER A 5 -19.49 53.91 -28.58
CA SER A 5 -19.10 53.06 -27.48
C SER A 5 -18.59 51.72 -28.05
N ILE A 6 -17.28 51.50 -27.97
CA ILE A 6 -16.67 50.23 -28.30
C ILE A 6 -16.82 49.30 -27.09
N PHE A 7 -17.71 48.34 -27.20
CA PHE A 7 -17.86 47.26 -26.21
C PHE A 7 -16.75 46.21 -26.46
N PHE A 8 -15.71 46.25 -25.60
CA PHE A 8 -14.70 45.20 -25.58
C PHE A 8 -15.29 43.95 -24.91
N LEU A 9 -15.73 42.98 -25.70
CA LEU A 9 -16.12 41.66 -25.22
C LEU A 9 -14.85 40.87 -24.95
N SER A 10 -14.36 40.89 -23.72
CA SER A 10 -13.27 40.05 -23.28
C SER A 10 -13.77 38.60 -23.15
N LEU A 11 -13.50 37.78 -24.18
CA LEU A 11 -13.72 36.35 -24.19
C LEU A 11 -12.73 35.75 -23.20
N VAL A 12 -13.16 35.52 -21.95
CA VAL A 12 -12.42 34.69 -20.98
C VAL A 12 -12.55 33.24 -21.44
N ILE A 13 -11.60 32.81 -22.25
CA ILE A 13 -11.42 31.41 -22.56
C ILE A 13 -10.92 30.75 -21.27
N SER A 14 -11.85 30.32 -20.43
CA SER A 14 -11.57 29.43 -19.31
C SER A 14 -11.10 28.11 -19.89
N GLY A 15 -9.83 28.00 -20.22
CA GLY A 15 -9.20 26.73 -20.54
C GLY A 15 -9.39 25.83 -19.34
N PHE A 16 -10.32 24.87 -19.40
CA PHE A 16 -10.39 23.78 -18.45
C PHE A 16 -9.08 23.01 -18.59
N ILE A 17 -8.10 23.36 -17.78
CA ILE A 17 -6.90 22.56 -17.59
C ILE A 17 -7.40 21.29 -16.89
N TRP A 18 -7.70 20.26 -17.66
CA TRP A 18 -7.95 18.93 -17.12
C TRP A 18 -6.65 18.46 -16.50
N ALA A 19 -6.54 18.63 -15.20
CA ALA A 19 -5.40 18.10 -14.47
C ALA A 19 -5.33 16.59 -14.74
N LYS A 20 -4.19 16.14 -15.24
CA LYS A 20 -3.96 14.71 -15.52
C LYS A 20 -4.14 13.95 -14.20
N LYS A 21 -4.99 12.93 -14.19
CA LYS A 21 -5.20 12.08 -13.02
C LYS A 21 -3.85 11.50 -12.56
N PRO A 22 -3.49 11.59 -11.28
CA PRO A 22 -2.23 11.06 -10.79
C PRO A 22 -2.22 9.53 -10.83
N ASN A 23 -1.05 8.95 -10.99
CA ASN A 23 -0.84 7.52 -10.77
C ASN A 23 -0.57 7.28 -9.29
N PHE A 24 -0.99 6.12 -8.79
CA PHE A 24 -0.74 5.70 -7.43
C PHE A 24 0.10 4.42 -7.40
N VAL A 25 1.09 4.40 -6.53
CA VAL A 25 1.90 3.21 -6.26
C VAL A 25 1.93 2.99 -4.75
N PHE A 26 1.46 1.82 -4.32
CA PHE A 26 1.58 1.36 -2.95
C PHE A 26 2.64 0.28 -2.87
N LEU A 27 3.73 0.57 -2.16
CA LEU A 27 4.76 -0.41 -1.80
C LEU A 27 4.54 -0.81 -0.35
N VAL A 28 4.21 -2.07 -0.13
CA VAL A 28 3.88 -2.60 1.18
C VAL A 28 4.96 -3.60 1.59
N SER A 29 5.81 -3.23 2.55
CA SER A 29 6.67 -4.20 3.22
C SER A 29 5.85 -4.91 4.29
N GLU A 30 5.92 -6.25 4.33
CA GLU A 30 5.15 -7.05 5.26
C GLU A 30 5.86 -7.15 6.60
N ASP A 31 5.09 -7.15 7.70
CA ASP A 31 5.56 -7.31 9.08
C ASP A 31 6.71 -6.37 9.48
N ASN A 32 6.90 -5.29 8.74
CA ASN A 32 7.94 -4.32 9.02
C ASN A 32 7.49 -3.32 10.08
N SER A 33 8.40 -2.88 10.90
CA SER A 33 8.17 -1.95 12.00
C SER A 33 9.02 -0.70 11.86
N ILE A 34 8.55 0.39 12.47
CA ILE A 34 9.32 1.64 12.59
C ILE A 34 10.68 1.41 13.26
N HIS A 35 10.81 0.37 14.09
CA HIS A 35 12.05 0.02 14.81
C HIS A 35 13.20 -0.38 13.86
N TYR A 36 12.91 -0.75 12.61
CA TYR A 36 13.89 -1.18 11.62
C TYR A 36 14.15 -0.13 10.53
N LEU A 37 13.55 1.05 10.65
CA LEU A 37 13.62 2.09 9.62
C LEU A 37 14.41 3.31 10.12
N LYS A 38 15.53 3.62 9.47
CA LYS A 38 16.43 4.72 9.86
C LYS A 38 15.74 6.08 9.95
N HIS A 39 14.83 6.38 9.04
CA HIS A 39 14.11 7.66 9.07
C HIS A 39 13.13 7.81 10.25
N TYR A 40 12.89 6.72 11.00
CA TYR A 40 12.22 6.73 12.30
C TYR A 40 13.19 6.62 13.48
N GLY A 41 14.50 6.71 13.23
CA GLY A 41 15.53 6.69 14.27
C GLY A 41 16.12 5.31 14.59
N ALA A 42 15.82 4.29 13.79
CA ALA A 42 16.47 2.99 13.95
C ALA A 42 17.98 3.09 13.77
N LYS A 43 18.73 2.43 14.66
CA LYS A 43 20.21 2.42 14.63
C LYS A 43 20.76 1.46 13.58
N PHE A 44 19.99 0.44 13.22
CA PHE A 44 20.38 -0.66 12.35
C PHE A 44 19.47 -0.74 11.13
N GLY A 45 19.93 -1.51 10.16
CA GLY A 45 19.24 -1.65 8.89
C GLY A 45 19.45 -0.41 8.00
N SER A 46 19.35 -0.59 6.72
CA SER A 46 19.43 0.49 5.74
C SER A 46 18.48 0.17 4.59
N MET A 47 17.59 1.10 4.32
CA MET A 47 16.70 1.08 3.16
C MET A 47 16.88 2.38 2.37
N PRO A 48 17.99 2.54 1.64
CA PRO A 48 18.40 3.83 1.07
C PRO A 48 17.35 4.46 0.15
N ASN A 49 16.58 3.63 -0.57
CA ASN A 49 15.50 4.13 -1.42
C ASN A 49 14.33 4.65 -0.60
N VAL A 50 13.97 3.99 0.50
CA VAL A 50 12.90 4.44 1.42
C VAL A 50 13.34 5.70 2.15
N GLU A 51 14.59 5.75 2.62
CA GLU A 51 15.19 6.93 3.26
C GLU A 51 15.18 8.15 2.30
N LYS A 52 15.54 7.91 1.03
CA LYS A 52 15.44 8.93 -0.02
C LYS A 52 14.02 9.41 -0.25
N MET A 53 13.05 8.50 -0.32
CA MET A 53 11.62 8.86 -0.44
C MET A 53 11.16 9.68 0.78
N ALA A 54 11.54 9.28 1.98
CA ALA A 54 11.21 9.99 3.21
C ALA A 54 11.79 11.43 3.22
N SER A 55 13.00 11.63 2.70
CA SER A 55 13.60 12.97 2.60
C SER A 55 12.95 13.88 1.56
N GLN A 56 12.18 13.34 0.64
CA GLN A 56 11.52 14.06 -0.46
C GLN A 56 10.00 14.14 -0.32
N GLY A 57 9.44 13.46 0.67
CA GLY A 57 8.00 13.32 0.86
C GLY A 57 7.58 13.60 2.29
N LEU A 58 6.44 13.01 2.66
CA LEU A 58 5.90 13.10 4.00
C LEU A 58 6.15 11.80 4.77
N THR A 59 6.61 11.91 6.00
CA THR A 59 6.73 10.81 6.94
C THR A 59 5.67 10.92 8.02
N PHE A 60 4.88 9.88 8.21
CA PHE A 60 3.81 9.84 9.21
C PHE A 60 4.31 9.18 10.49
N ASN A 61 4.55 9.94 11.54
CA ASN A 61 5.05 9.43 12.82
C ASN A 61 3.99 8.67 13.63
N HIS A 62 2.71 8.89 13.33
CA HIS A 62 1.58 8.30 14.05
C HIS A 62 0.59 7.67 13.07
N ALA A 63 1.04 6.65 12.33
CA ALA A 63 0.18 5.83 11.49
C ALA A 63 -0.07 4.49 12.18
N PHE A 64 -1.33 4.17 12.48
CA PHE A 64 -1.71 2.99 13.25
C PHE A 64 -2.56 2.05 12.39
N SER A 65 -2.28 0.75 12.49
CA SER A 65 -3.19 -0.29 12.04
C SER A 65 -4.22 -0.58 13.15
N ASN A 66 -5.46 -0.83 12.79
CA ASN A 66 -6.49 -1.24 13.75
C ASN A 66 -6.44 -2.74 14.10
N GLY A 67 -5.54 -3.48 13.48
CA GLY A 67 -5.28 -4.89 13.76
C GLY A 67 -3.95 -5.27 13.12
N PRO A 68 -2.89 -5.50 13.94
CA PRO A 68 -1.54 -5.72 13.43
C PRO A 68 -1.35 -7.17 12.95
N VAL A 69 -2.23 -7.63 12.08
CA VAL A 69 -2.18 -8.96 11.46
C VAL A 69 -2.67 -8.86 10.02
N CYS A 70 -2.08 -9.66 9.14
CA CYS A 70 -2.18 -9.51 7.68
C CYS A 70 -3.61 -9.28 7.15
N SER A 71 -4.53 -10.21 7.36
CA SER A 71 -5.86 -10.14 6.73
C SER A 71 -6.73 -9.00 7.28
N VAL A 72 -6.57 -8.66 8.56
CA VAL A 72 -7.30 -7.55 9.19
C VAL A 72 -6.77 -6.21 8.68
N ALA A 73 -5.45 -6.02 8.72
CA ALA A 73 -4.80 -4.81 8.22
C ALA A 73 -5.08 -4.60 6.72
N ARG A 74 -4.99 -5.69 5.92
CA ARG A 74 -5.24 -5.63 4.47
C ARG A 74 -6.69 -5.35 4.13
N SER A 75 -7.63 -5.94 4.87
CA SER A 75 -9.06 -5.63 4.69
C SER A 75 -9.36 -4.18 5.03
N THR A 76 -8.81 -3.67 6.12
CA THR A 76 -8.95 -2.26 6.50
C THR A 76 -8.32 -1.33 5.47
N LEU A 77 -7.10 -1.64 5.00
CA LEU A 77 -6.42 -0.87 3.97
C LEU A 77 -7.23 -0.83 2.68
N ALA A 78 -7.78 -1.99 2.27
CA ALA A 78 -8.55 -2.08 1.02
C ALA A 78 -9.90 -1.35 1.07
N LEU A 79 -10.53 -1.29 2.25
CA LEU A 79 -11.87 -0.71 2.41
C LEU A 79 -11.85 0.74 2.92
N GLY A 80 -10.76 1.18 3.59
CA GLY A 80 -10.75 2.45 4.31
C GLY A 80 -11.76 2.52 5.47
N ILE A 81 -12.15 1.37 6.01
CA ILE A 81 -13.17 1.24 7.06
C ILE A 81 -12.60 0.41 8.22
N TRP A 82 -12.89 0.80 9.45
CA TRP A 82 -12.52 0.05 10.65
C TRP A 82 -13.05 -1.38 10.59
N ALA A 83 -12.18 -2.36 10.79
CA ALA A 83 -12.49 -3.78 10.63
C ALA A 83 -13.74 -4.26 11.42
N PRO A 84 -13.96 -3.86 12.68
CA PRO A 84 -15.17 -4.25 13.42
C PRO A 84 -16.47 -3.77 12.78
N ARG A 85 -16.43 -2.63 12.08
CA ARG A 85 -17.64 -2.04 11.46
C ARG A 85 -18.24 -2.92 10.36
N VAL A 86 -17.42 -3.73 9.73
CA VAL A 86 -17.84 -4.65 8.65
C VAL A 86 -17.55 -6.12 8.96
N GLY A 87 -17.17 -6.44 10.20
CA GLY A 87 -17.00 -7.80 10.68
C GLY A 87 -15.73 -8.51 10.19
N VAL A 88 -14.70 -7.78 9.79
CA VAL A 88 -13.44 -8.34 9.25
C VAL A 88 -12.25 -8.32 10.22
N GLN A 89 -12.53 -8.19 11.53
CA GLN A 89 -11.54 -8.02 12.58
C GLN A 89 -10.80 -9.30 13.03
N TYR A 90 -11.18 -10.45 12.53
CA TYR A 90 -10.53 -11.73 12.87
C TYR A 90 -9.57 -12.17 11.78
N HIS A 91 -8.40 -12.67 12.19
CA HIS A 91 -7.40 -13.16 11.24
C HIS A 91 -7.92 -14.39 10.48
N ARG A 92 -7.97 -14.31 9.15
CA ARG A 92 -8.34 -15.40 8.23
C ARG A 92 -9.57 -16.16 8.70
N LYS A 93 -10.68 -15.45 8.83
CA LYS A 93 -11.96 -16.07 9.18
C LYS A 93 -12.22 -17.32 8.31
N ALA A 94 -12.82 -18.35 8.91
CA ALA A 94 -13.26 -19.55 8.18
C ALA A 94 -14.20 -19.21 7.02
N GLU A 95 -15.06 -18.18 7.21
CA GLU A 95 -15.92 -17.66 6.17
C GLU A 95 -15.64 -16.15 5.96
N ALA A 96 -15.35 -15.79 4.73
CA ALA A 96 -15.19 -14.40 4.36
C ALA A 96 -16.52 -13.63 4.46
N VAL A 97 -16.46 -12.40 4.94
CA VAL A 97 -17.64 -11.56 5.11
C VAL A 97 -18.14 -11.06 3.76
N THR A 98 -19.42 -11.19 3.48
CA THR A 98 -20.04 -10.47 2.36
C THR A 98 -20.19 -9.01 2.74
N LEU A 99 -19.60 -8.10 1.97
CA LEU A 99 -19.68 -6.67 2.27
C LEU A 99 -21.11 -6.14 2.14
N PRO A 100 -21.52 -5.20 3.00
CA PRO A 100 -22.79 -4.50 2.86
C PRO A 100 -22.91 -3.79 1.51
N LYS A 101 -24.15 -3.61 1.04
CA LYS A 101 -24.41 -2.88 -0.21
C LYS A 101 -23.79 -1.47 -0.15
N GLY A 102 -23.04 -1.13 -1.20
CA GLY A 102 -22.39 0.18 -1.32
C GLY A 102 -21.01 0.26 -0.65
N VAL A 103 -20.59 -0.73 0.13
CA VAL A 103 -19.22 -0.83 0.63
C VAL A 103 -18.37 -1.52 -0.42
N LEU A 104 -17.40 -0.79 -0.97
CA LEU A 104 -16.52 -1.26 -2.03
C LEU A 104 -15.06 -0.99 -1.65
N PRO A 105 -14.13 -1.87 -2.02
CA PRO A 105 -12.71 -1.56 -1.96
C PRO A 105 -12.39 -0.35 -2.84
N TRP A 106 -11.49 0.48 -2.38
CA TRP A 106 -11.08 1.66 -3.14
C TRP A 106 -10.50 1.35 -4.52
N SER A 107 -9.94 0.15 -4.73
CA SER A 107 -9.53 -0.32 -6.06
C SER A 107 -10.70 -0.42 -7.03
N VAL A 108 -11.88 -0.87 -6.58
CA VAL A 108 -13.11 -0.89 -7.39
C VAL A 108 -13.57 0.54 -7.67
N ILE A 109 -13.53 1.42 -6.68
CA ILE A 109 -13.89 2.84 -6.83
C ILE A 109 -12.99 3.50 -7.88
N LEU A 110 -11.68 3.26 -7.82
CA LEU A 110 -10.73 3.79 -8.79
C LEU A 110 -10.95 3.21 -10.20
N ARG A 111 -11.27 1.92 -10.32
CA ARG A 111 -11.61 1.32 -11.61
C ARG A 111 -12.85 1.98 -12.22
N ASN A 112 -13.87 2.22 -11.43
CA ASN A 112 -15.07 2.95 -11.86
C ASN A 112 -14.75 4.41 -12.28
N ALA A 113 -13.68 4.98 -11.74
CA ALA A 113 -13.16 6.28 -12.14
C ALA A 113 -12.19 6.23 -13.35
N GLY A 114 -12.02 5.06 -13.99
CA GLY A 114 -11.21 4.87 -15.19
C GLY A 114 -9.74 4.59 -14.94
N TYR A 115 -9.36 4.16 -13.73
CA TYR A 115 -8.01 3.67 -13.44
C TYR A 115 -7.86 2.20 -13.80
N TYR A 116 -6.67 1.82 -14.24
CA TYR A 116 -6.23 0.44 -14.27
C TYR A 116 -5.64 0.07 -12.91
N CYS A 117 -6.21 -0.93 -12.24
CA CYS A 117 -5.81 -1.33 -10.88
C CYS A 117 -5.14 -2.71 -10.91
N ALA A 118 -3.85 -2.77 -10.55
CA ALA A 118 -3.07 -4.00 -10.53
C ALA A 118 -2.47 -4.27 -9.14
N ASN A 119 -2.53 -5.52 -8.68
CA ASN A 119 -2.00 -5.97 -7.39
C ASN A 119 -0.99 -7.12 -7.58
N ASN A 120 0.21 -6.94 -7.08
CA ASN A 120 1.27 -7.95 -7.07
C ASN A 120 1.65 -8.29 -5.62
N SER A 121 1.13 -9.34 -5.01
CA SER A 121 0.05 -10.20 -5.49
C SER A 121 -0.87 -10.60 -4.33
N LYS A 122 -0.49 -10.25 -3.10
CA LYS A 122 -1.20 -10.67 -1.89
C LYS A 122 -2.48 -9.86 -1.71
N GLN A 123 -3.60 -10.54 -1.62
CA GLN A 123 -4.90 -9.97 -1.23
C GLN A 123 -5.16 -10.19 0.25
N ASP A 124 -5.33 -11.47 0.64
CA ASP A 124 -5.53 -11.91 2.02
C ASP A 124 -6.66 -11.11 2.71
N TYR A 125 -7.79 -10.95 2.01
CA TYR A 125 -8.93 -10.21 2.53
C TYR A 125 -9.89 -11.10 3.30
N ASN A 126 -10.44 -10.60 4.42
CA ASN A 126 -11.49 -11.26 5.18
C ASN A 126 -12.89 -11.01 4.61
N PHE A 127 -13.00 -10.52 3.39
CA PHE A 127 -14.27 -10.21 2.73
C PHE A 127 -14.31 -10.70 1.29
N ILE A 128 -15.53 -10.86 0.80
CA ILE A 128 -15.83 -11.11 -0.61
C ILE A 128 -16.79 -10.05 -1.15
N ILE A 129 -16.66 -9.76 -2.43
CA ILE A 129 -17.61 -8.93 -3.17
C ILE A 129 -18.22 -9.82 -4.24
N LYS A 130 -19.50 -10.16 -4.10
CA LYS A 130 -20.18 -11.02 -5.06
C LYS A 130 -20.18 -10.40 -6.45
N GLY A 131 -19.67 -11.14 -7.43
CA GLY A 131 -19.70 -10.75 -8.84
C GLY A 131 -18.77 -9.59 -9.25
N ILE A 132 -17.91 -9.12 -8.35
CA ILE A 132 -17.00 -8.01 -8.65
C ILE A 132 -15.56 -8.41 -8.32
N ASN A 133 -14.68 -8.33 -9.29
CA ASN A 133 -13.24 -8.42 -9.05
C ASN A 133 -12.73 -7.10 -8.47
N ALA A 134 -11.98 -7.17 -7.38
CA ALA A 134 -11.37 -5.99 -6.78
C ALA A 134 -10.29 -5.35 -7.67
N TRP A 135 -9.69 -6.11 -8.56
CA TRP A 135 -8.55 -5.72 -9.39
C TRP A 135 -8.78 -6.05 -10.86
N ASP A 136 -8.19 -5.30 -11.77
CA ASP A 136 -8.09 -5.69 -13.19
C ASP A 136 -7.12 -6.86 -13.35
N GLN A 137 -6.03 -6.83 -12.58
CA GLN A 137 -5.07 -7.94 -12.51
C GLN A 137 -4.54 -8.10 -11.09
N SER A 138 -4.56 -9.34 -10.56
CA SER A 138 -3.97 -9.68 -9.27
C SER A 138 -3.22 -11.00 -9.39
N SER A 139 -1.90 -10.94 -9.46
CA SER A 139 -0.99 -12.09 -9.57
C SER A 139 0.47 -11.65 -9.42
N LYS A 140 1.40 -12.60 -9.31
CA LYS A 140 2.85 -12.32 -9.32
C LYS A 140 3.34 -11.66 -10.62
N LYS A 141 2.54 -11.71 -11.70
CA LYS A 141 2.82 -11.07 -12.98
C LYS A 141 2.06 -9.75 -13.18
N ALA A 142 1.23 -9.36 -12.20
CA ALA A 142 0.48 -8.12 -12.26
C ALA A 142 1.42 -6.92 -12.26
N SER A 143 1.15 -5.99 -13.15
CA SER A 143 1.96 -4.78 -13.30
C SER A 143 1.11 -3.64 -13.88
N TRP A 144 1.40 -2.42 -13.48
CA TRP A 144 0.86 -1.23 -14.11
C TRP A 144 1.19 -1.14 -15.62
N ARG A 145 2.25 -1.84 -16.06
CA ARG A 145 2.66 -1.92 -17.48
C ARG A 145 1.69 -2.72 -18.34
N ASN A 146 0.87 -3.59 -17.70
CA ASN A 146 -0.07 -4.47 -18.40
C ASN A 146 -1.40 -3.77 -18.76
N ARG A 147 -1.55 -2.47 -18.45
CA ARG A 147 -2.74 -1.73 -18.79
C ARG A 147 -2.94 -1.65 -20.31
N PRO A 148 -4.18 -1.77 -20.80
CA PRO A 148 -4.48 -1.84 -22.22
C PRO A 148 -4.13 -0.55 -22.97
N ASN A 149 -4.18 0.59 -22.31
CA ASN A 149 -3.78 1.88 -22.83
C ASN A 149 -2.77 2.56 -21.90
N LYS A 150 -1.63 2.97 -22.44
CA LYS A 150 -0.55 3.61 -21.68
C LYS A 150 -0.95 4.98 -21.08
N ASP A 151 -1.96 5.63 -21.65
CA ASP A 151 -2.47 6.91 -21.14
C ASP A 151 -3.45 6.75 -19.97
N MET A 152 -3.96 5.53 -19.73
CA MET A 152 -4.79 5.28 -18.57
C MET A 152 -4.02 5.57 -17.27
N PRO A 153 -4.60 6.32 -16.33
CA PRO A 153 -4.06 6.40 -14.99
C PRO A 153 -4.09 5.02 -14.34
N PHE A 154 -3.14 4.74 -13.47
CA PHE A 154 -3.09 3.45 -12.82
C PHE A 154 -2.95 3.57 -11.30
N PHE A 155 -3.44 2.55 -10.64
CA PHE A 155 -3.10 2.20 -9.28
C PHE A 155 -2.38 0.85 -9.27
N TYR A 156 -1.22 0.84 -8.66
CA TYR A 156 -0.40 -0.36 -8.53
C TYR A 156 -0.05 -0.63 -7.07
N MET A 157 -0.35 -1.82 -6.60
CA MET A 157 0.01 -2.30 -5.27
C MET A 157 1.03 -3.43 -5.39
N GLN A 158 2.16 -3.28 -4.70
CA GLN A 158 3.21 -4.28 -4.61
C GLN A 158 3.41 -4.68 -3.16
N SER A 159 3.24 -5.97 -2.85
CA SER A 159 3.63 -6.53 -1.56
C SER A 159 5.04 -7.11 -1.66
N MET A 160 5.87 -6.80 -0.68
CA MET A 160 7.23 -7.28 -0.53
C MET A 160 7.29 -8.22 0.67
N GLY A 161 7.46 -9.52 0.41
CA GLY A 161 7.40 -10.56 1.43
C GLY A 161 8.74 -10.86 2.11
N GLN A 162 9.83 -10.16 1.75
CA GLN A 162 11.14 -10.42 2.34
C GLN A 162 11.19 -10.18 3.85
N SER A 163 10.38 -9.24 4.34
CA SER A 163 10.25 -8.94 5.76
C SER A 163 9.11 -9.69 6.45
N HIS A 164 8.38 -10.56 5.72
CA HIS A 164 7.31 -11.38 6.29
C HIS A 164 7.89 -12.44 7.24
N GLU A 165 7.17 -12.76 8.31
CA GLU A 165 7.59 -13.72 9.34
C GLU A 165 8.01 -15.08 8.77
N SER A 166 7.39 -15.53 7.70
CA SER A 166 7.74 -16.78 7.02
C SER A 166 9.16 -16.78 6.43
N SER A 167 9.79 -15.63 6.28
CA SER A 167 11.19 -15.52 5.88
C SER A 167 12.18 -16.03 6.94
N LEU A 168 11.69 -16.21 8.17
CA LEU A 168 12.45 -16.89 9.24
C LEU A 168 12.54 -18.41 9.05
N HIS A 169 11.67 -18.99 8.24
CA HIS A 169 11.64 -20.41 7.93
C HIS A 169 12.55 -20.74 6.74
N PHE A 170 13.84 -20.57 6.93
CA PHE A 170 14.86 -20.87 5.92
C PHE A 170 15.69 -22.09 6.31
N LYS A 171 16.33 -22.71 5.32
CA LYS A 171 17.23 -23.83 5.55
C LYS A 171 18.55 -23.31 6.12
N GLU A 172 19.14 -24.04 7.05
CA GLU A 172 20.43 -23.70 7.69
C GLU A 172 21.55 -23.37 6.67
N ALA A 173 21.59 -24.08 5.54
CA ALA A 173 22.51 -23.80 4.47
C ALA A 173 22.44 -22.36 3.90
N LEU A 174 21.30 -21.70 3.99
CA LEU A 174 21.15 -20.30 3.56
C LEU A 174 21.83 -19.32 4.53
N MET A 175 22.00 -19.69 5.79
CA MET A 175 22.72 -18.85 6.77
C MET A 175 24.21 -18.75 6.45
N GLU A 176 24.78 -19.79 5.82
CA GLU A 176 26.18 -19.80 5.42
C GLU A 176 26.42 -18.93 4.16
N GLU A 177 25.41 -18.83 3.29
CA GLU A 177 25.47 -18.05 2.05
C GLU A 177 25.17 -16.56 2.28
N GLU A 178 24.23 -16.25 3.17
CA GLU A 178 23.83 -14.87 3.45
C GLU A 178 24.53 -14.33 4.71
N LYS A 179 25.61 -13.58 4.49
CA LYS A 179 26.26 -12.87 5.59
C LYS A 179 25.34 -11.78 6.13
N THR A 180 25.01 -11.87 7.42
CA THR A 180 24.28 -10.79 8.09
C THR A 180 25.13 -9.51 8.08
N LEU A 181 24.56 -8.42 7.57
CA LEU A 181 25.22 -7.11 7.54
C LEU A 181 25.17 -6.40 8.90
N THR A 182 24.40 -6.95 9.84
CA THR A 182 24.20 -6.36 11.17
C THR A 182 24.89 -7.23 12.21
N PRO A 183 25.90 -6.72 12.92
CA PRO A 183 26.56 -7.45 13.99
C PRO A 183 25.58 -7.85 15.08
N MET A 184 25.69 -9.07 15.59
CA MET A 184 24.78 -9.60 16.64
C MET A 184 24.76 -8.72 17.89
N GLU A 185 25.93 -8.23 18.32
CA GLU A 185 26.08 -7.32 19.47
C GLU A 185 25.39 -5.98 19.29
N SER A 186 24.99 -5.65 18.08
CA SER A 186 24.27 -4.42 17.77
C SER A 186 22.76 -4.58 17.79
N VAL A 187 22.26 -5.81 17.92
CA VAL A 187 20.83 -6.10 17.98
C VAL A 187 20.30 -5.72 19.35
N ASN A 188 19.34 -4.82 19.40
CA ASN A 188 18.68 -4.42 20.62
C ASN A 188 17.36 -5.21 20.77
N LEU A 189 17.34 -6.15 21.69
CA LEU A 189 16.14 -6.92 21.98
C LEU A 189 15.11 -6.04 22.70
N HIS A 190 13.86 -6.16 22.32
CA HIS A 190 12.77 -5.53 23.06
C HIS A 190 12.62 -6.18 24.43
N PRO A 191 12.19 -5.43 25.48
CA PRO A 191 12.12 -5.92 26.86
C PRO A 191 11.25 -7.16 27.07
N TYR A 192 10.37 -7.48 26.13
CA TYR A 192 9.49 -8.66 26.19
C TYR A 192 10.07 -9.89 25.48
N HIS A 193 11.24 -9.78 24.85
CA HIS A 193 11.96 -10.93 24.31
C HIS A 193 12.98 -11.45 25.34
N PRO A 194 13.02 -12.77 25.57
CA PRO A 194 14.07 -13.35 26.40
C PRO A 194 15.43 -13.23 25.68
N ASP A 195 16.45 -12.88 26.43
CA ASP A 195 17.84 -12.94 25.97
C ASP A 195 18.35 -14.37 26.14
N THR A 196 18.16 -15.19 25.10
CA THR A 196 18.55 -16.60 25.10
C THR A 196 19.49 -16.88 23.94
N PRO A 197 20.36 -17.92 24.06
CA PRO A 197 21.31 -18.31 23.00
C PRO A 197 20.65 -18.90 21.74
N THR A 198 19.34 -19.06 21.72
CA THR A 198 18.57 -19.64 20.60
C THR A 198 17.65 -18.64 19.96
#